data_2810fb697a1c8ff93eaa7504e09da295
#
_entry.id   2810fb697a1c8ff93eaa7504e09da295
#
_cell.length_a   1.000
_cell.length_b   1.000
_cell.length_c   1.000
_cell.angle_alpha   90.00
_cell.angle_beta   90.00
_cell.angle_gamma   90.00
#
_symmetry.space_group_name_H-M   'P 1'
#
loop_
_entity.id
_entity.type
_entity.pdbx_description
1 polymer ?
#
loop_
_entity_poly.entity_id
_entity_poly.type
_entity_poly.pdbx_seq_one_letter_code
_entity_poly.pdbx_strand_id
1 'polypeptide(L)'
;MPIILGAFAAAPAGAFAGDDAPSGKELFSSVEPACSVCHVLRDAGAVGRVGPNLDELQPTPEQVRKALQDGPGAMPAYGERLSEAEIDAVAEYVASAAGT
;
A
#
# COMPACT_ATOMS: atom_id res chain seq x y z
N MET A 1 7.33 18.41 -42.62
CA MET A 1 7.34 18.31 -42.09
C MET A 1 7.33 17.99 -41.17
N PRO A 2 7.34 17.87 -40.75
CA PRO A 2 7.31 17.41 -39.93
C PRO A 2 7.07 17.30 -38.95
N ILE A 3 7.06 17.10 -38.47
CA ILE A 3 6.91 16.85 -37.63
C ILE A 3 6.60 16.60 -36.71
N ILE A 4 6.68 16.37 -36.28
CA ILE A 4 6.51 16.05 -35.47
C ILE A 4 6.42 15.68 -34.60
N LEU A 5 6.61 15.49 -34.23
CA LEU A 5 6.65 15.02 -33.48
C LEU A 5 6.58 14.79 -32.53
N GLY A 6 6.67 14.69 -32.17
CA GLY A 6 6.71 14.29 -31.32
C GLY A 6 6.57 14.29 -30.33
N ALA A 7 6.55 14.28 -30.11
CA ALA A 7 6.45 14.27 -29.13
C ALA A 7 5.93 13.75 -28.29
N PHE A 8 5.84 13.43 -28.14
CA PHE A 8 5.51 12.89 -27.36
C PHE A 8 5.71 12.54 -26.46
N ALA A 9 5.75 12.66 -26.28
CA ALA A 9 5.91 12.32 -25.53
C ALA A 9 6.01 12.07 -24.58
N ALA A 10 6.23 12.10 -24.49
CA ALA A 10 6.48 11.88 -23.34
C ALA A 10 5.54 11.70 -22.45
N ALA A 11 5.09 10.84 -22.55
CA ALA A 11 4.28 10.58 -21.53
C ALA A 11 5.03 10.55 -20.32
N PRO A 12 4.74 11.34 -19.46
CA PRO A 12 5.41 11.37 -18.22
C PRO A 12 5.27 10.05 -17.54
N ALA A 13 6.38 9.58 -17.15
CA ALA A 13 6.41 8.35 -16.44
C ALA A 13 5.57 8.40 -15.20
N GLY A 14 5.48 9.55 -14.60
CA GLY A 14 4.70 9.66 -13.38
C GLY A 14 3.24 9.38 -13.57
N ALA A 15 2.68 9.79 -14.70
CA ALA A 15 1.28 9.54 -14.95
C ALA A 15 1.02 8.05 -15.10
N PHE A 16 1.94 7.36 -15.73
CA PHE A 16 1.75 5.98 -15.88
C PHE A 16 1.89 5.22 -14.62
N ALA A 17 2.84 5.60 -13.77
CA ALA A 17 3.03 4.92 -12.54
C ALA A 17 1.76 4.96 -11.71
N GLY A 18 1.05 6.07 -11.75
CA GLY A 18 -0.17 6.17 -10.99
C GLY A 18 -1.27 5.26 -11.50
N ASP A 19 -1.37 5.12 -12.82
CA ASP A 19 -2.42 4.32 -13.40
C ASP A 19 -2.12 2.83 -13.37
N ASP A 20 -0.86 2.45 -13.52
CA ASP A 20 -0.50 1.06 -13.66
C ASP A 20 -0.07 0.41 -12.35
N ALA A 21 0.30 1.18 -11.37
CA ALA A 21 0.75 0.63 -10.10
C ALA A 21 -0.41 0.03 -9.32
N PRO A 22 -0.20 -1.07 -8.61
CA PRO A 22 -1.24 -1.61 -7.74
C PRO A 22 -1.65 -0.59 -6.70
N SER A 23 -2.92 -0.56 -6.38
CA SER A 23 -3.42 0.31 -5.32
C SER A 23 -2.99 -0.19 -3.96
N GLY A 24 -3.09 0.65 -2.95
CA GLY A 24 -2.82 0.22 -1.59
C GLY A 24 -3.71 -0.93 -1.16
N LYS A 25 -4.97 -0.92 -1.61
CA LYS A 25 -5.90 -2.00 -1.30
C LYS A 25 -5.45 -3.32 -1.94
N GLU A 26 -5.01 -3.27 -3.19
CA GLU A 26 -4.52 -4.46 -3.86
C GLU A 26 -3.25 -4.98 -3.18
N LEU A 27 -2.34 -4.09 -2.85
CA LEU A 27 -1.11 -4.48 -2.17
C LEU A 27 -1.37 -5.10 -0.81
N PHE A 28 -2.36 -4.57 -0.08
CA PHE A 28 -2.73 -5.11 1.23
C PHE A 28 -3.02 -6.61 1.15
N SER A 29 -3.62 -7.06 0.06
CA SER A 29 -4.03 -8.45 -0.10
C SER A 29 -3.04 -9.28 -0.92
N SER A 30 -2.09 -8.66 -1.62
CA SER A 30 -1.23 -9.39 -2.54
C SER A 30 0.23 -9.47 -2.14
N VAL A 31 0.71 -8.60 -1.25
CA VAL A 31 2.10 -8.67 -0.81
C VAL A 31 2.31 -9.95 -0.01
N GLU A 32 3.56 -10.45 0.02
CA GLU A 32 3.86 -11.71 0.70
C GLU A 32 4.74 -11.48 1.91
N PRO A 33 4.28 -11.82 3.12
CA PRO A 33 2.92 -12.31 3.40
C PRO A 33 1.91 -11.18 3.36
N ALA A 34 0.68 -11.52 2.99
CA ALA A 34 -0.35 -10.50 2.85
C ALA A 34 -0.76 -9.95 4.22
N CYS A 35 -1.05 -8.67 4.24
CA CYS A 35 -1.51 -8.00 5.46
C CYS A 35 -2.81 -8.64 5.96
N SER A 36 -3.63 -9.09 5.03
CA SER A 36 -4.91 -9.71 5.32
C SER A 36 -4.80 -11.02 6.10
N VAL A 37 -3.63 -11.65 6.09
CA VAL A 37 -3.42 -12.89 6.85
C VAL A 37 -3.43 -12.62 8.35
N CYS A 38 -2.97 -11.45 8.76
CA CYS A 38 -2.78 -11.15 10.16
C CYS A 38 -3.69 -10.08 10.73
N HIS A 39 -4.27 -9.25 9.88
CA HIS A 39 -5.05 -8.09 10.35
C HIS A 39 -6.48 -8.11 9.88
N VAL A 40 -7.37 -7.62 10.74
CA VAL A 40 -8.74 -7.32 10.33
C VAL A 40 -8.76 -5.95 9.66
N LEU A 41 -9.37 -5.88 8.50
CA LEU A 41 -9.67 -4.62 7.84
C LEU A 41 -10.88 -4.87 6.94
N ARG A 42 -12.04 -4.36 7.38
CA ARG A 42 -13.31 -4.69 6.74
C ARG A 42 -13.34 -4.28 5.28
N ASP A 43 -12.81 -3.10 4.95
CA ASP A 43 -12.82 -2.62 3.59
C ASP A 43 -12.07 -3.56 2.63
N ALA A 44 -11.08 -4.27 3.13
CA ALA A 44 -10.31 -5.22 2.32
C ALA A 44 -10.83 -6.65 2.45
N GLY A 45 -11.91 -6.86 3.20
CA GLY A 45 -12.41 -8.22 3.45
C GLY A 45 -11.47 -9.05 4.28
N ALA A 46 -10.57 -8.42 5.02
CA ALA A 46 -9.53 -9.12 5.77
C ALA A 46 -10.01 -9.44 7.18
N VAL A 47 -9.77 -10.67 7.61
CA VAL A 47 -10.27 -11.16 8.90
C VAL A 47 -9.19 -11.80 9.77
N GLY A 48 -7.91 -11.53 9.46
CA GLY A 48 -6.81 -12.11 10.23
C GLY A 48 -6.77 -11.59 11.66
N ARG A 49 -6.36 -12.45 12.60
CA ARG A 49 -6.40 -12.10 14.01
C ARG A 49 -5.06 -12.21 14.71
N VAL A 50 -3.99 -12.38 13.94
CA VAL A 50 -2.64 -12.47 14.53
C VAL A 50 -2.16 -11.10 14.98
N GLY A 51 -2.39 -10.07 14.16
CA GLY A 51 -2.01 -8.72 14.48
C GLY A 51 -3.20 -7.90 14.99
N PRO A 52 -2.98 -6.63 15.28
CA PRO A 52 -4.07 -5.77 15.73
C PRO A 52 -5.18 -5.64 14.71
N ASN A 53 -6.39 -5.48 15.19
CA ASN A 53 -7.54 -5.18 14.34
C ASN A 53 -7.40 -3.73 13.90
N LEU A 54 -7.19 -3.53 12.60
CA LEU A 54 -6.90 -2.21 12.07
C LEU A 54 -8.11 -1.29 12.12
N ASP A 55 -9.32 -1.86 12.00
CA ASP A 55 -10.53 -1.05 12.13
C ASP A 55 -10.67 -0.44 13.51
N GLU A 56 -10.22 -1.15 14.54
CA GLU A 56 -10.24 -0.63 15.90
C GLU A 56 -9.08 0.31 16.15
N LEU A 57 -7.91 -0.03 15.65
CA LEU A 57 -6.72 0.76 15.89
C LEU A 57 -6.75 2.11 15.19
N GLN A 58 -7.25 2.15 13.97
CA GLN A 58 -7.32 3.36 13.13
C GLN A 58 -6.00 4.11 13.12
N PRO A 59 -4.94 3.47 12.58
CA PRO A 59 -3.61 4.07 12.64
C PRO A 59 -3.47 5.22 11.65
N THR A 60 -2.54 6.11 11.95
CA THR A 60 -2.17 7.18 11.02
C THR A 60 -1.31 6.61 9.90
N PRO A 61 -1.19 7.32 8.76
CA PRO A 61 -0.29 6.87 7.71
C PRO A 61 1.14 6.69 8.20
N GLU A 62 1.63 7.58 9.08
CA GLU A 62 2.98 7.46 9.60
C GLU A 62 3.15 6.21 10.43
N GLN A 63 2.15 5.87 11.23
CA GLN A 63 2.23 4.66 12.05
C GLN A 63 2.27 3.41 11.18
N VAL A 64 1.46 3.38 10.12
CA VAL A 64 1.47 2.24 9.20
C VAL A 64 2.82 2.16 8.49
N ARG A 65 3.31 3.29 8.00
CA ARG A 65 4.58 3.34 7.28
C ARG A 65 5.71 2.83 8.15
N LYS A 66 5.76 3.29 9.40
CA LYS A 66 6.80 2.85 10.32
C LYS A 66 6.70 1.34 10.60
N ALA A 67 5.50 0.83 10.78
CA ALA A 67 5.31 -0.59 11.02
C ALA A 67 5.75 -1.42 9.82
N LEU A 68 5.45 -0.95 8.60
CA LEU A 68 5.89 -1.65 7.40
C LEU A 68 7.40 -1.66 7.26
N GLN A 69 8.06 -0.58 7.67
CA GLN A 69 9.51 -0.51 7.59
C GLN A 69 10.20 -1.31 8.67
N ASP A 70 9.69 -1.27 9.88
CA ASP A 70 10.35 -1.85 11.05
C ASP A 70 9.98 -3.29 11.33
N GLY A 71 8.77 -3.71 10.98
CA GLY A 71 8.31 -5.07 11.26
C GLY A 71 8.23 -5.36 12.74
N PRO A 72 7.37 -4.67 13.50
CA PRO A 72 7.32 -4.86 14.95
C PRO A 72 6.76 -6.24 15.32
N GLY A 73 7.32 -6.84 16.33
CA GLY A 73 6.85 -8.13 16.84
C GLY A 73 6.92 -9.20 15.76
N ALA A 74 5.82 -9.91 15.55
CA ALA A 74 5.75 -10.97 14.56
C ALA A 74 5.52 -10.46 13.14
N MET A 75 5.24 -9.18 12.97
CA MET A 75 4.99 -8.60 11.67
C MET A 75 6.30 -8.52 10.89
N PRO A 76 6.33 -9.00 9.64
CA PRO A 76 7.56 -8.85 8.85
C PRO A 76 7.81 -7.41 8.48
N ALA A 77 9.07 -7.08 8.25
CA ALA A 77 9.43 -5.78 7.68
C ALA A 77 9.31 -5.87 6.17
N TYR A 78 8.75 -4.84 5.57
CA TYR A 78 8.50 -4.83 4.13
C TYR A 78 9.40 -3.85 3.39
N GLY A 79 10.39 -3.26 4.07
CA GLY A 79 11.23 -2.23 3.46
C GLY A 79 12.00 -2.69 2.25
N GLU A 80 12.28 -3.99 2.14
CA GLU A 80 12.99 -4.54 0.98
C GLU A 80 12.05 -5.25 0.02
N ARG A 81 10.78 -5.39 0.37
CA ARG A 81 9.81 -6.10 -0.46
C ARG A 81 8.89 -5.15 -1.21
N LEU A 82 8.73 -3.96 -0.69
CA LEU A 82 7.89 -2.93 -1.29
C LEU A 82 8.73 -1.69 -1.50
N SER A 83 8.49 -0.99 -2.58
CA SER A 83 9.12 0.32 -2.80
C SER A 83 8.54 1.32 -1.82
N GLU A 84 9.21 2.46 -1.68
CA GLU A 84 8.67 3.51 -0.82
C GLU A 84 7.31 3.99 -1.28
N ALA A 85 7.11 4.08 -2.59
CA ALA A 85 5.81 4.47 -3.13
C ALA A 85 4.74 3.43 -2.79
N GLU A 86 5.08 2.16 -2.83
CA GLU A 86 4.14 1.10 -2.45
C GLU A 86 3.82 1.14 -0.97
N ILE A 87 4.83 1.36 -0.14
CA ILE A 87 4.62 1.49 1.30
C ILE A 87 3.70 2.66 1.58
N ASP A 88 3.92 3.79 0.90
CA ASP A 88 3.05 4.95 1.06
C ASP A 88 1.62 4.64 0.63
N ALA A 89 1.45 3.91 -0.46
CA ALA A 89 0.12 3.56 -0.95
C ALA A 89 -0.63 2.70 0.07
N VAL A 90 0.04 1.71 0.65
CA VAL A 90 -0.57 0.87 1.69
C VAL A 90 -0.89 1.71 2.92
N ALA A 91 0.04 2.57 3.34
CA ALA A 91 -0.16 3.40 4.52
C ALA A 91 -1.37 4.31 4.37
N GLU A 92 -1.49 4.97 3.22
CA GLU A 92 -2.62 5.85 2.97
C GLU A 92 -3.93 5.05 2.89
N TYR A 93 -3.89 3.89 2.26
CA TYR A 93 -5.07 3.07 2.16
C TYR A 93 -5.56 2.62 3.53
N VAL A 94 -4.68 2.06 4.35
CA VAL A 94 -5.07 1.56 5.66
C VAL A 94 -5.61 2.70 6.52
N ALA A 95 -4.91 3.83 6.53
CA ALA A 95 -5.33 4.95 7.36
C ALA A 95 -6.71 5.47 6.96
N SER A 96 -7.03 5.46 5.67
CA SER A 96 -8.33 5.97 5.22
C SER A 96 -9.44 4.94 5.33
N ALA A 97 -9.13 3.66 5.22
CA ALA A 97 -10.13 2.60 5.21
C ALA A 97 -10.48 2.08 6.60
N ALA A 98 -9.54 2.17 7.54
CA ALA A 98 -9.74 1.61 8.88
C ALA A 98 -10.89 2.30 9.59
N GLY A 99 -11.80 1.49 10.11
CA GLY A 99 -12.94 2.00 10.87
C GLY A 99 -14.11 2.46 10.01
N THR A 100 -14.03 2.26 8.69
CA THR A 100 -15.14 2.71 7.81
C THR A 100 -16.18 1.61 7.60
#